data_e4cb5c014d9babfddd221d85cc4a573f
#
_entry.id   e4cb5c014d9babfddd221d85cc4a573f
#
_cell.length_a   1.000
_cell.length_b   1.000
_cell.length_c   1.000
_cell.angle_alpha   90.00
_cell.angle_beta   90.00
_cell.angle_gamma   90.00
#
_symmetry.space_group_name_H-M   'P 1'
#
loop_
_entity.id
_entity.type
_entity.pdbx_description
1 polymer ?
#
loop_
_entity_poly.entity_id
_entity_poly.type
_entity_poly.pdbx_seq_one_letter_code
_entity_poly.pdbx_strand_id
1 'polypeptide(L)'
;EERREQLETLDRQAQEKIDSLLVVLDRTIENTAQYEQARLKRIDQIKEYFRTRKSTSPSDEYHINQQLFDEYEAYICDSARHYINRNIEIALQHNNQEWLNEAKLKKASILGKTGLYAEGVALLKSIDSKQLSRDQLIEYYITFEDIYLYHAEYAMDDEYQIEYLNNLYIYRDSVLQMVEEGSYQYVIAYTPELLQQGRGEEAIEMLEVYHQKLSPDTRDYAVVTSILAFIYQSTGQREKQKEYLIKSAIADIRGVVKENNSLRALAELLYEEGQLQRADVYMKRSMEDANFYNARLRNVQASRMLPVIDHAYQVEKQKHQQVLQIFLVV
;
A
#
# COMPACT_ATOMS: atom_id res chain seq x y z
N GLU A 1 -26.10 18.16 31.04
CA GLU A 1 -26.23 16.72 31.35
C GLU A 1 -26.54 15.93 30.06
N GLU A 2 -27.60 16.24 29.34
CA GLU A 2 -28.04 15.58 28.10
C GLU A 2 -26.99 15.58 26.99
N ARG A 3 -26.26 16.70 26.78
CA ARG A 3 -25.16 16.81 25.80
C ARG A 3 -23.97 15.93 26.17
N ARG A 4 -23.71 15.76 27.46
CA ARG A 4 -22.63 14.90 27.96
C ARG A 4 -22.99 13.43 27.75
N GLU A 5 -24.22 13.01 28.06
CA GLU A 5 -24.70 11.65 27.83
C GLU A 5 -24.71 11.29 26.34
N GLN A 6 -25.05 12.24 25.46
CA GLN A 6 -24.99 12.05 24.01
C GLN A 6 -23.55 11.82 23.54
N LEU A 7 -22.58 12.62 24.03
CA LEU A 7 -21.16 12.45 23.69
C LEU A 7 -20.62 11.09 24.18
N GLU A 8 -20.89 10.72 25.43
CA GLU A 8 -20.49 9.42 26.00
C GLU A 8 -21.10 8.24 25.22
N THR A 9 -22.31 8.40 24.71
CA THR A 9 -22.96 7.39 23.86
C THR A 9 -22.31 7.27 22.50
N LEU A 10 -21.95 8.38 21.85
CA LEU A 10 -21.25 8.39 20.56
C LEU A 10 -19.85 7.80 20.68
N ASP A 11 -19.10 8.15 21.72
CA ASP A 11 -17.78 7.60 22.00
C ASP A 11 -17.84 6.08 22.20
N ARG A 12 -18.82 5.58 22.95
CA ARG A 12 -19.03 4.15 23.14
C ARG A 12 -19.36 3.44 21.82
N GLN A 13 -20.23 4.00 20.99
CA GLN A 13 -20.56 3.43 19.70
C GLN A 13 -19.36 3.40 18.74
N ALA A 14 -18.53 4.44 18.76
CA ALA A 14 -17.29 4.49 17.99
C ALA A 14 -16.32 3.40 18.46
N GLN A 15 -16.16 3.22 19.77
CA GLN A 15 -15.29 2.18 20.33
C GLN A 15 -15.80 0.76 19.99
N GLU A 16 -17.10 0.49 20.13
CA GLU A 16 -17.71 -0.80 19.78
C GLU A 16 -17.49 -1.13 18.28
N LYS A 17 -17.58 -0.12 17.42
CA LYS A 17 -17.29 -0.26 15.98
C LYS A 17 -15.84 -0.64 15.73
N ILE A 18 -14.88 0.04 16.38
CA ILE A 18 -13.46 -0.25 16.27
C ILE A 18 -13.15 -1.66 16.75
N ASP A 19 -13.68 -2.05 17.91
CA ASP A 19 -13.45 -3.40 18.47
C ASP A 19 -13.98 -4.49 17.52
N SER A 20 -15.16 -4.27 16.93
CA SER A 20 -15.72 -5.16 15.91
C SER A 20 -14.82 -5.26 14.67
N LEU A 21 -14.29 -4.14 14.17
CA LEU A 21 -13.37 -4.11 13.03
C LEU A 21 -12.04 -4.80 13.34
N LEU A 22 -11.50 -4.64 14.55
CA LEU A 22 -10.29 -5.35 14.99
C LEU A 22 -10.49 -6.88 15.02
N VAL A 23 -11.67 -7.36 15.46
CA VAL A 23 -12.00 -8.79 15.38
C VAL A 23 -12.05 -9.28 13.94
N VAL A 24 -12.59 -8.49 13.01
CA VAL A 24 -12.59 -8.82 11.57
C VAL A 24 -11.16 -8.87 11.03
N LEU A 25 -10.31 -7.92 11.42
CA LEU A 25 -8.90 -7.91 11.02
C LEU A 25 -8.14 -9.13 11.55
N ASP A 26 -8.30 -9.47 12.84
CA ASP A 26 -7.68 -10.65 13.44
C ASP A 26 -8.03 -11.92 12.64
N ARG A 27 -9.32 -12.13 12.33
CA ARG A 27 -9.78 -13.25 11.48
C ARG A 27 -9.23 -13.18 10.06
N THR A 28 -9.10 -11.98 9.50
CA THR A 28 -8.54 -11.79 8.15
C THR A 28 -7.07 -12.20 8.12
N ILE A 29 -6.30 -11.87 9.15
CA ILE A 29 -4.91 -12.30 9.30
C ILE A 29 -4.83 -13.83 9.43
N GLU A 30 -5.66 -14.45 10.26
CA GLU A 30 -5.71 -15.91 10.42
C GLU A 30 -6.04 -16.64 9.10
N ASN A 31 -6.87 -16.04 8.26
CA ASN A 31 -7.30 -16.60 6.98
C ASN A 31 -6.41 -16.23 5.77
N THR A 32 -5.25 -15.62 5.98
CA THR A 32 -4.36 -15.16 4.89
C THR A 32 -4.05 -16.26 3.88
N ALA A 33 -3.78 -17.49 4.33
CA ALA A 33 -3.47 -18.61 3.47
C ALA A 33 -4.59 -18.92 2.45
N GLN A 34 -5.85 -18.68 2.82
CA GLN A 34 -6.99 -18.86 1.93
C GLN A 34 -6.99 -17.84 0.79
N TYR A 35 -6.68 -16.58 1.09
CA TYR A 35 -6.60 -15.53 0.07
C TYR A 35 -5.42 -15.78 -0.88
N GLU A 36 -4.27 -16.18 -0.35
CA GLU A 36 -3.09 -16.54 -1.14
C GLU A 36 -3.37 -17.72 -2.07
N GLN A 37 -4.03 -18.76 -1.58
CA GLN A 37 -4.43 -19.92 -2.39
C GLN A 37 -5.39 -19.53 -3.51
N ALA A 38 -6.36 -18.64 -3.23
CA ALA A 38 -7.27 -18.15 -4.26
C ALA A 38 -6.52 -17.38 -5.37
N ARG A 39 -5.53 -16.57 -5.01
CA ARG A 39 -4.66 -15.88 -5.97
C ARG A 39 -3.81 -16.85 -6.77
N LEU A 40 -3.15 -17.80 -6.13
CA LEU A 40 -2.35 -18.83 -6.81
C LEU A 40 -3.18 -19.64 -7.79
N LYS A 41 -4.43 -19.96 -7.44
CA LYS A 41 -5.35 -20.65 -8.35
C LYS A 41 -5.65 -19.82 -9.61
N ARG A 42 -5.86 -18.51 -9.49
CA ARG A 42 -6.03 -17.64 -10.68
C ARG A 42 -4.77 -17.63 -11.54
N ILE A 43 -3.60 -17.49 -10.93
CA ILE A 43 -2.31 -17.56 -11.62
C ILE A 43 -2.15 -18.87 -12.38
N ASP A 44 -2.46 -19.99 -11.74
CA ASP A 44 -2.36 -21.31 -12.37
C ASP A 44 -3.34 -21.46 -13.54
N GLN A 45 -4.54 -20.91 -13.43
CA GLN A 45 -5.51 -20.89 -14.53
C GLN A 45 -4.99 -20.10 -15.74
N ILE A 46 -4.36 -18.94 -15.53
CA ILE A 46 -3.76 -18.16 -16.61
C ILE A 46 -2.60 -18.93 -17.26
N LYS A 47 -1.73 -19.55 -16.47
CA LYS A 47 -0.61 -20.36 -16.96
C LYS A 47 -1.09 -21.58 -17.75
N GLU A 48 -2.11 -22.27 -17.25
CA GLU A 48 -2.68 -23.44 -17.94
C GLU A 48 -3.33 -23.05 -19.26
N TYR A 49 -4.08 -21.96 -19.28
CA TYR A 49 -4.65 -21.42 -20.51
C TYR A 49 -3.57 -21.14 -21.57
N PHE A 50 -2.43 -20.57 -21.16
CA PHE A 50 -1.29 -20.33 -22.05
C PHE A 50 -0.66 -21.64 -22.57
N ARG A 51 -0.44 -22.61 -21.69
CA ARG A 51 0.22 -23.88 -21.99
C ARG A 51 -0.58 -24.76 -22.95
N THR A 52 -1.91 -24.69 -22.89
CA THR A 52 -2.81 -25.51 -23.74
C THR A 52 -3.00 -24.96 -25.15
N ARG A 53 -2.54 -23.74 -25.44
CA ARG A 53 -2.62 -23.17 -26.80
C ARG A 53 -1.62 -23.81 -27.73
N LYS A 54 -2.11 -24.23 -28.91
CA LYS A 54 -1.27 -24.85 -29.96
C LYS A 54 -0.36 -23.85 -30.69
N SER A 55 -0.72 -22.57 -30.69
CA SER A 55 0.06 -21.48 -31.28
C SER A 55 -0.27 -20.20 -30.54
N THR A 56 0.75 -19.41 -30.22
CA THR A 56 0.62 -18.15 -29.50
C THR A 56 1.26 -17.06 -30.37
N SER A 57 0.49 -16.02 -30.68
CA SER A 57 1.06 -14.83 -31.31
C SER A 57 1.90 -14.02 -30.30
N PRO A 58 2.85 -13.20 -30.76
CA PRO A 58 3.59 -12.31 -29.86
C PRO A 58 2.68 -11.39 -29.03
N SER A 59 1.56 -10.96 -29.63
CA SER A 59 0.56 -10.16 -28.94
C SER A 59 -0.14 -10.95 -27.83
N ASP A 60 -0.52 -12.20 -28.09
CA ASP A 60 -1.11 -13.07 -27.06
C ASP A 60 -0.13 -13.31 -25.89
N GLU A 61 1.14 -13.60 -26.22
CA GLU A 61 2.18 -13.82 -25.20
C GLU A 61 2.38 -12.56 -24.36
N TYR A 62 2.46 -11.39 -24.98
CA TYR A 62 2.58 -10.10 -24.29
C TYR A 62 1.41 -9.87 -23.32
N HIS A 63 0.17 -10.06 -23.76
CA HIS A 63 -1.00 -9.83 -22.92
C HIS A 63 -1.14 -10.86 -21.78
N ILE A 64 -0.76 -12.12 -22.00
CA ILE A 64 -0.75 -13.13 -20.94
C ILE A 64 0.31 -12.81 -19.88
N ASN A 65 1.51 -12.41 -20.30
CA ASN A 65 2.55 -11.96 -19.36
C ASN A 65 2.10 -10.73 -18.58
N GLN A 66 1.32 -9.84 -19.22
CA GLN A 66 0.71 -8.68 -18.57
C GLN A 66 -0.26 -9.12 -17.46
N GLN A 67 -1.17 -10.06 -17.74
CA GLN A 67 -2.08 -10.60 -16.75
C GLN A 67 -1.34 -11.29 -15.59
N LEU A 68 -0.27 -12.02 -15.88
CA LEU A 68 0.57 -12.65 -14.86
C LEU A 68 1.33 -11.59 -14.04
N PHE A 69 1.82 -10.54 -14.67
CA PHE A 69 2.40 -9.40 -13.97
C PHE A 69 1.39 -8.79 -12.99
N ASP A 70 0.17 -8.49 -13.43
CA ASP A 70 -0.88 -7.87 -12.59
C ASP A 70 -1.25 -8.75 -11.38
N GLU A 71 -1.23 -10.07 -11.53
CA GLU A 71 -1.43 -10.99 -10.40
C GLU A 71 -0.22 -11.04 -9.44
N TYR A 72 0.99 -10.81 -9.92
CA TYR A 72 2.20 -10.90 -9.09
C TYR A 72 2.68 -9.57 -8.53
N GLU A 73 2.30 -8.42 -9.12
CA GLU A 73 2.94 -7.12 -8.84
C GLU A 73 2.89 -6.68 -7.38
N ALA A 74 1.83 -7.02 -6.64
CA ALA A 74 1.70 -6.71 -5.21
C ALA A 74 1.97 -7.93 -4.30
N TYR A 75 2.21 -9.10 -4.89
CA TYR A 75 2.34 -10.38 -4.18
C TYR A 75 3.77 -10.91 -4.19
N ILE A 76 4.36 -11.19 -5.36
CA ILE A 76 5.71 -11.77 -5.51
C ILE A 76 6.50 -10.95 -6.52
N CYS A 77 7.33 -10.03 -6.03
CA CYS A 77 8.01 -9.07 -6.89
C CYS A 77 8.96 -9.73 -7.92
N ASP A 78 9.64 -10.83 -7.59
CA ASP A 78 10.54 -11.52 -8.51
C ASP A 78 9.79 -12.14 -9.69
N SER A 79 8.59 -12.70 -9.44
CA SER A 79 7.72 -13.23 -10.50
C SER A 79 7.17 -12.08 -11.37
N ALA A 80 6.72 -10.98 -10.76
CA ALA A 80 6.29 -9.80 -11.51
C ALA A 80 7.41 -9.29 -12.42
N ARG A 81 8.63 -9.17 -11.90
CA ARG A 81 9.82 -8.74 -12.66
C ARG A 81 10.17 -9.71 -13.78
N HIS A 82 10.01 -11.02 -13.59
CA HIS A 82 10.22 -12.00 -14.63
C HIS A 82 9.30 -11.76 -15.84
N TYR A 83 7.98 -11.62 -15.61
CA TYR A 83 7.02 -11.44 -16.70
C TYR A 83 7.15 -10.09 -17.39
N ILE A 84 7.44 -9.03 -16.66
CA ILE A 84 7.62 -7.72 -17.29
C ILE A 84 8.94 -7.64 -18.09
N ASN A 85 10.01 -8.31 -17.67
CA ASN A 85 11.23 -8.43 -18.45
C ASN A 85 10.97 -9.20 -19.75
N ARG A 86 10.17 -10.26 -19.69
CA ARG A 86 9.77 -11.01 -20.90
C ARG A 86 8.98 -10.13 -21.87
N ASN A 87 8.11 -9.26 -21.35
CA ASN A 87 7.38 -8.30 -22.19
C ASN A 87 8.29 -7.25 -22.82
N ILE A 88 9.34 -6.80 -22.13
CA ILE A 88 10.36 -5.93 -22.73
C ILE A 88 11.08 -6.64 -23.89
N GLU A 89 11.47 -7.91 -23.73
CA GLU A 89 12.08 -8.70 -24.79
C GLU A 89 11.18 -8.84 -26.03
N ILE A 90 9.89 -9.19 -25.81
CA ILE A 90 8.90 -9.31 -26.90
C ILE A 90 8.74 -7.96 -27.62
N ALA A 91 8.62 -6.87 -26.88
CA ALA A 91 8.47 -5.54 -27.47
C ALA A 91 9.66 -5.13 -28.32
N LEU A 92 10.89 -5.44 -27.86
CA LEU A 92 12.12 -5.18 -28.61
C LEU A 92 12.22 -6.06 -29.86
N GLN A 93 11.92 -7.36 -29.76
CA GLN A 93 11.96 -8.31 -30.88
C GLN A 93 10.99 -7.91 -32.01
N HIS A 94 9.86 -7.31 -31.66
CA HIS A 94 8.82 -6.91 -32.61
C HIS A 94 8.83 -5.41 -32.93
N ASN A 95 9.83 -4.65 -32.45
CA ASN A 95 9.94 -3.20 -32.65
C ASN A 95 8.65 -2.46 -32.25
N ASN A 96 7.96 -2.92 -31.21
CA ASN A 96 6.73 -2.29 -30.71
C ASN A 96 7.05 -1.32 -29.58
N GLN A 97 7.14 -0.04 -29.92
CA GLN A 97 7.51 1.01 -28.97
C GLN A 97 6.45 1.25 -27.89
N GLU A 98 5.16 1.08 -28.22
CA GLU A 98 4.07 1.23 -27.26
C GLU A 98 4.17 0.17 -26.14
N TRP A 99 4.34 -1.10 -26.52
CA TRP A 99 4.55 -2.20 -25.56
C TRP A 99 5.83 -2.02 -24.75
N LEU A 100 6.91 -1.55 -25.39
CA LEU A 100 8.17 -1.31 -24.71
C LEU A 100 8.03 -0.23 -23.63
N ASN A 101 7.33 0.86 -23.95
CA ASN A 101 7.08 1.94 -23.02
C ASN A 101 6.22 1.47 -21.84
N GLU A 102 5.11 0.78 -22.10
CA GLU A 102 4.24 0.21 -21.07
C GLU A 102 5.02 -0.73 -20.12
N ALA A 103 5.78 -1.66 -20.68
CA ALA A 103 6.58 -2.61 -19.89
C ALA A 103 7.68 -1.92 -19.07
N LYS A 104 8.31 -0.86 -19.59
CA LYS A 104 9.29 -0.07 -18.84
C LYS A 104 8.66 0.70 -17.69
N LEU A 105 7.46 1.28 -17.86
CA LEU A 105 6.72 1.97 -16.80
C LEU A 105 6.40 1.01 -15.65
N LYS A 106 5.83 -0.15 -15.95
CA LYS A 106 5.53 -1.19 -14.96
C LYS A 106 6.79 -1.70 -14.24
N LYS A 107 7.89 -1.89 -14.98
CA LYS A 107 9.17 -2.27 -14.38
C LYS A 107 9.71 -1.19 -13.43
N ALA A 108 9.61 0.08 -13.80
CA ALA A 108 10.05 1.19 -12.94
C ALA A 108 9.23 1.26 -11.64
N SER A 109 7.91 1.01 -11.70
CA SER A 109 7.07 0.92 -10.50
C SER A 109 7.56 -0.19 -9.55
N ILE A 110 7.85 -1.41 -10.04
CA ILE A 110 8.41 -2.50 -9.21
C ILE A 110 9.78 -2.12 -8.62
N LEU A 111 10.63 -1.44 -9.37
CA LEU A 111 11.92 -0.98 -8.87
C LEU A 111 11.75 0.00 -7.70
N GLY A 112 10.79 0.92 -7.80
CA GLY A 112 10.44 1.83 -6.70
C GLY A 112 9.96 1.07 -5.46
N LYS A 113 8.99 0.17 -5.59
CA LYS A 113 8.45 -0.64 -4.48
C LYS A 113 9.53 -1.49 -3.79
N THR A 114 10.55 -1.93 -4.51
CA THR A 114 11.67 -2.74 -3.97
C THR A 114 12.87 -1.92 -3.50
N GLY A 115 12.79 -0.59 -3.54
CA GLY A 115 13.84 0.31 -3.05
C GLY A 115 15.03 0.48 -4.01
N LEU A 116 14.85 0.16 -5.28
CA LEU A 116 15.82 0.39 -6.36
C LEU A 116 15.49 1.72 -7.06
N TYR A 117 15.50 2.81 -6.28
CA TYR A 117 15.02 4.12 -6.70
C TYR A 117 15.82 4.72 -7.84
N ALA A 118 17.15 4.65 -7.76
CA ALA A 118 18.03 5.19 -8.80
C ALA A 118 17.85 4.46 -10.14
N GLU A 119 17.72 3.14 -10.09
CA GLU A 119 17.45 2.31 -11.26
C GLU A 119 16.07 2.59 -11.86
N GLY A 120 15.05 2.78 -11.00
CA GLY A 120 13.70 3.16 -11.41
C GLY A 120 13.69 4.51 -12.13
N VAL A 121 14.31 5.53 -11.54
CA VAL A 121 14.44 6.86 -12.15
C VAL A 121 15.24 6.81 -13.46
N ALA A 122 16.35 6.06 -13.49
CA ALA A 122 17.15 5.91 -14.71
C ALA A 122 16.35 5.23 -15.83
N LEU A 123 15.56 4.21 -15.49
CA LEU A 123 14.69 3.53 -16.46
C LEU A 123 13.62 4.47 -17.01
N LEU A 124 12.94 5.25 -16.16
CA LEU A 124 11.97 6.26 -16.61
C LEU A 124 12.61 7.31 -17.51
N LYS A 125 13.77 7.84 -17.15
CA LYS A 125 14.52 8.81 -17.97
C LYS A 125 14.96 8.25 -19.33
N SER A 126 15.02 6.93 -19.48
CA SER A 126 15.32 6.26 -20.77
C SER A 126 14.13 6.22 -21.73
N ILE A 127 12.93 6.63 -21.28
CA ILE A 127 11.72 6.70 -22.09
C ILE A 127 11.64 8.09 -22.72
N ASP A 128 11.44 8.17 -24.03
CA ASP A 128 11.13 9.43 -24.70
C ASP A 128 9.64 9.80 -24.43
N SER A 129 9.42 10.73 -23.52
CA SER A 129 8.09 11.14 -23.11
C SER A 129 7.23 11.71 -24.25
N LYS A 130 7.85 12.17 -25.33
CA LYS A 130 7.14 12.68 -26.51
C LYS A 130 6.49 11.57 -27.35
N GLN A 131 6.92 10.32 -27.16
CA GLN A 131 6.37 9.15 -27.85
C GLN A 131 5.32 8.40 -27.01
N LEU A 132 5.02 8.89 -25.80
CA LEU A 132 4.02 8.29 -24.93
C LEU A 132 2.60 8.71 -25.35
N SER A 133 1.66 7.75 -25.33
CA SER A 133 0.24 8.10 -25.35
C SER A 133 -0.12 8.93 -24.12
N ARG A 134 -1.29 9.58 -24.14
CA ARG A 134 -1.75 10.37 -22.99
C ARG A 134 -1.79 9.53 -21.69
N ASP A 135 -2.32 8.32 -21.76
CA ASP A 135 -2.44 7.44 -20.60
C ASP A 135 -1.07 6.98 -20.10
N GLN A 136 -0.16 6.62 -21.03
CA GLN A 136 1.22 6.29 -20.67
C GLN A 136 1.98 7.48 -20.08
N LEU A 137 1.70 8.71 -20.53
CA LEU A 137 2.33 9.91 -20.00
C LEU A 137 1.84 10.23 -18.58
N ILE A 138 0.55 10.01 -18.29
CA ILE A 138 0.02 10.11 -16.92
C ILE A 138 0.69 9.06 -16.02
N GLU A 139 0.76 7.81 -16.45
CA GLU A 139 1.42 6.73 -15.71
C GLU A 139 2.91 7.01 -15.48
N TYR A 140 3.58 7.60 -16.46
CA TYR A 140 4.98 8.03 -16.36
C TYR A 140 5.19 9.05 -15.24
N TYR A 141 4.32 10.06 -15.15
CA TYR A 141 4.40 11.06 -14.09
C TYR A 141 4.03 10.49 -12.72
N ILE A 142 2.99 9.65 -12.64
CA ILE A 142 2.62 8.94 -11.41
C ILE A 142 3.78 8.05 -10.91
N THR A 143 4.43 7.32 -11.80
CA THR A 143 5.53 6.44 -11.42
C THR A 143 6.74 7.23 -10.90
N PHE A 144 7.06 8.40 -11.47
CA PHE A 144 8.07 9.30 -10.91
C PHE A 144 7.67 9.81 -9.54
N GLU A 145 6.42 10.27 -9.38
CA GLU A 145 5.88 10.75 -8.11
C GLU A 145 6.03 9.68 -7.02
N ASP A 146 5.60 8.44 -7.29
CA ASP A 146 5.69 7.32 -6.36
C ASP A 146 7.13 6.99 -5.96
N ILE A 147 8.06 6.93 -6.93
CA ILE A 147 9.47 6.64 -6.66
C ILE A 147 10.08 7.74 -5.79
N TYR A 148 9.80 9.01 -6.07
CA TYR A 148 10.31 10.11 -5.26
C TYR A 148 9.66 10.17 -3.87
N LEU A 149 8.40 9.78 -3.74
CA LEU A 149 7.74 9.63 -2.43
C LEU A 149 8.47 8.57 -1.58
N TYR A 150 8.65 7.36 -2.12
CA TYR A 150 9.36 6.29 -1.42
C TYR A 150 10.81 6.67 -1.08
N HIS A 151 11.47 7.39 -1.98
CA HIS A 151 12.84 7.85 -1.77
C HIS A 151 12.92 8.90 -0.66
N ALA A 152 11.96 9.84 -0.61
CA ALA A 152 11.84 10.83 0.45
C ALA A 152 11.55 10.19 1.82
N GLU A 153 10.65 9.19 1.86
CA GLU A 153 10.35 8.43 3.07
C GLU A 153 11.55 7.58 3.56
N TYR A 154 12.37 7.10 2.63
CA TYR A 154 13.57 6.32 2.94
C TYR A 154 14.74 7.19 3.40
N ALA A 155 14.88 8.41 2.87
CA ALA A 155 15.94 9.34 3.22
C ALA A 155 15.82 9.76 4.68
N MET A 156 16.91 9.60 5.44
CA MET A 156 17.00 10.02 6.85
C MET A 156 17.72 11.35 7.00
N ASP A 157 18.00 12.01 5.89
CA ASP A 157 18.73 13.27 5.79
C ASP A 157 17.80 14.33 5.22
N ASP A 158 17.63 15.42 5.95
CA ASP A 158 16.65 16.47 5.63
C ASP A 158 16.97 17.16 4.28
N GLU A 159 18.25 17.30 3.91
CA GLU A 159 18.66 17.93 2.65
C GLU A 159 18.19 17.10 1.45
N TYR A 160 18.45 15.81 1.46
CA TYR A 160 18.03 14.91 0.38
C TYR A 160 16.53 14.69 0.38
N GLN A 161 15.88 14.62 1.55
CA GLN A 161 14.43 14.52 1.65
C GLN A 161 13.74 15.69 0.95
N ILE A 162 14.22 16.93 1.18
CA ILE A 162 13.68 18.14 0.53
C ILE A 162 13.86 18.05 -0.99
N GLU A 163 15.02 17.60 -1.48
CA GLU A 163 15.26 17.43 -2.92
C GLU A 163 14.27 16.45 -3.54
N TYR A 164 14.04 15.30 -2.91
CA TYR A 164 13.12 14.28 -3.42
C TYR A 164 11.67 14.77 -3.38
N LEU A 165 11.26 15.47 -2.33
CA LEU A 165 9.92 16.08 -2.25
C LEU A 165 9.72 17.15 -3.32
N ASN A 166 10.72 17.97 -3.63
CA ASN A 166 10.63 18.95 -4.71
C ASN A 166 10.42 18.28 -6.07
N ASN A 167 11.14 17.19 -6.35
CA ASN A 167 10.90 16.40 -7.56
C ASN A 167 9.51 15.78 -7.60
N LEU A 168 9.04 15.23 -6.47
CA LEU A 168 7.69 14.69 -6.35
C LEU A 168 6.64 15.74 -6.74
N TYR A 169 6.72 16.95 -6.20
CA TYR A 169 5.76 18.03 -6.49
C TYR A 169 5.71 18.39 -7.97
N ILE A 170 6.85 18.45 -8.67
CA ILE A 170 6.92 18.71 -10.11
C ILE A 170 6.11 17.66 -10.89
N TYR A 171 6.27 16.39 -10.56
CA TYR A 171 5.55 15.32 -11.26
C TYR A 171 4.08 15.27 -10.89
N ARG A 172 3.72 15.54 -9.63
CA ARG A 172 2.33 15.67 -9.17
C ARG A 172 1.59 16.77 -9.92
N ASP A 173 2.18 17.96 -10.04
CA ASP A 173 1.64 19.06 -10.82
C ASP A 173 1.40 18.64 -12.27
N SER A 174 2.31 17.85 -12.86
CA SER A 174 2.15 17.32 -14.19
C SER A 174 0.97 16.35 -14.31
N VAL A 175 0.75 15.50 -13.32
CA VAL A 175 -0.44 14.62 -13.25
C VAL A 175 -1.71 15.46 -13.20
N LEU A 176 -1.79 16.43 -12.28
CA LEU A 176 -2.98 17.26 -12.08
C LEU A 176 -3.38 18.06 -13.31
N GLN A 177 -2.42 18.47 -14.15
CA GLN A 177 -2.70 19.15 -15.43
C GLN A 177 -3.32 18.24 -16.50
N MET A 178 -3.24 16.92 -16.33
CA MET A 178 -3.63 15.95 -17.36
C MET A 178 -4.87 15.13 -16.99
N VAL A 179 -5.18 14.99 -15.71
CA VAL A 179 -6.29 14.14 -15.26
C VAL A 179 -7.59 14.92 -15.10
N GLU A 180 -8.72 14.23 -15.21
CA GLU A 180 -10.04 14.84 -15.05
C GLU A 180 -10.34 15.07 -13.56
N GLU A 181 -10.90 16.22 -13.23
CA GLU A 181 -11.34 16.55 -11.87
C GLU A 181 -12.34 15.50 -11.38
N GLY A 182 -12.14 15.00 -10.16
CA GLY A 182 -12.96 13.96 -9.55
C GLY A 182 -12.64 12.53 -10.01
N SER A 183 -11.70 12.33 -10.93
CA SER A 183 -11.16 10.99 -11.25
C SER A 183 -10.34 10.44 -10.08
N TYR A 184 -10.07 9.13 -10.09
CA TYR A 184 -9.21 8.49 -9.07
C TYR A 184 -7.84 9.17 -8.98
N GLN A 185 -7.17 9.34 -10.13
CA GLN A 185 -5.85 9.96 -10.19
C GLN A 185 -5.87 11.40 -9.68
N TYR A 186 -6.92 12.17 -10.02
CA TYR A 186 -7.10 13.53 -9.51
C TYR A 186 -7.22 13.55 -7.99
N VAL A 187 -8.11 12.71 -7.43
CA VAL A 187 -8.35 12.66 -5.98
C VAL A 187 -7.07 12.30 -5.23
N ILE A 188 -6.32 11.31 -5.71
CA ILE A 188 -5.06 10.89 -5.08
C ILE A 188 -3.98 11.98 -5.17
N ALA A 189 -3.83 12.63 -6.31
CA ALA A 189 -2.81 13.65 -6.53
C ALA A 189 -3.14 14.99 -5.85
N TYR A 190 -4.44 15.38 -5.79
CA TYR A 190 -4.84 16.67 -5.25
C TYR A 190 -4.97 16.69 -3.72
N THR A 191 -5.28 15.56 -3.10
CA THR A 191 -5.42 15.45 -1.64
C THR A 191 -4.19 15.94 -0.85
N PRO A 192 -2.94 15.55 -1.20
CA PRO A 192 -1.77 16.06 -0.50
C PRO A 192 -1.56 17.56 -0.65
N GLU A 193 -1.98 18.17 -1.75
CA GLU A 193 -1.92 19.61 -1.93
C GLU A 193 -2.88 20.34 -1.00
N LEU A 194 -4.11 19.84 -0.85
CA LEU A 194 -5.06 20.37 0.12
C LEU A 194 -4.49 20.35 1.53
N LEU A 195 -3.79 19.28 1.91
CA LEU A 195 -3.12 19.18 3.20
C LEU A 195 -2.03 20.24 3.39
N GLN A 196 -1.19 20.46 2.38
CA GLN A 196 -0.14 21.46 2.42
C GLN A 196 -0.70 22.89 2.55
N GLN A 197 -1.88 23.13 1.97
CA GLN A 197 -2.60 24.38 2.07
C GLN A 197 -3.35 24.56 3.41
N GLY A 198 -3.28 23.58 4.32
CA GLY A 198 -4.03 23.57 5.58
C GLY A 198 -5.53 23.27 5.42
N ARG A 199 -5.95 22.77 4.26
CA ARG A 199 -7.35 22.45 3.90
C ARG A 199 -7.67 20.97 4.14
N GLY A 200 -7.29 20.45 5.30
CA GLY A 200 -7.44 19.05 5.64
C GLY A 200 -8.90 18.55 5.64
N GLU A 201 -9.85 19.36 6.09
CA GLU A 201 -11.28 19.00 6.09
C GLU A 201 -11.82 18.83 4.66
N GLU A 202 -11.41 19.67 3.72
CA GLU A 202 -11.80 19.51 2.30
C GLU A 202 -11.20 18.24 1.69
N ALA A 203 -9.96 17.91 2.06
CA ALA A 203 -9.33 16.65 1.64
C ALA A 203 -10.11 15.43 2.17
N ILE A 204 -10.54 15.46 3.41
CA ILE A 204 -11.38 14.41 4.02
C ILE A 204 -12.70 14.29 3.24
N GLU A 205 -13.42 15.40 3.05
CA GLU A 205 -14.71 15.40 2.35
C GLU A 205 -14.59 14.80 0.94
N MET A 206 -13.60 15.24 0.18
CA MET A 206 -13.35 14.73 -1.18
C MET A 206 -13.08 13.22 -1.19
N LEU A 207 -12.23 12.75 -0.28
CA LEU A 207 -11.88 11.33 -0.20
C LEU A 207 -13.04 10.48 0.33
N GLU A 208 -13.81 10.96 1.30
CA GLU A 208 -14.97 10.22 1.81
C GLU A 208 -16.06 10.07 0.74
N VAL A 209 -16.33 11.12 -0.04
CA VAL A 209 -17.25 11.06 -1.17
C VAL A 209 -16.75 10.05 -2.22
N TYR A 210 -15.45 10.02 -2.47
CA TYR A 210 -14.88 9.05 -3.42
C TYR A 210 -14.92 7.62 -2.85
N HIS A 211 -14.55 7.44 -1.59
CA HIS A 211 -14.55 6.16 -0.87
C HIS A 211 -15.92 5.45 -0.92
N GLN A 212 -17.03 6.20 -0.84
CA GLN A 212 -18.38 5.63 -0.90
C GLN A 212 -18.71 4.94 -2.24
N LYS A 213 -17.96 5.24 -3.30
CA LYS A 213 -18.13 4.64 -4.63
C LYS A 213 -17.32 3.36 -4.83
N LEU A 214 -16.43 3.04 -3.89
CA LEU A 214 -15.48 1.93 -4.02
C LEU A 214 -15.99 0.66 -3.33
N SER A 215 -15.72 -0.49 -3.97
CA SER A 215 -15.94 -1.79 -3.34
C SER A 215 -14.81 -2.09 -2.33
N PRO A 216 -15.12 -2.61 -1.12
CA PRO A 216 -14.13 -2.91 -0.07
C PRO A 216 -13.03 -3.92 -0.48
N ASP A 217 -13.24 -4.69 -1.55
CA ASP A 217 -12.29 -5.72 -2.00
C ASP A 217 -11.38 -5.22 -3.14
N THR A 218 -11.37 -3.91 -3.42
CA THR A 218 -10.55 -3.33 -4.48
C THR A 218 -9.24 -2.73 -3.96
N ARG A 219 -8.21 -2.68 -4.81
CA ARG A 219 -6.96 -2.00 -4.51
C ARG A 219 -7.18 -0.51 -4.24
N ASP A 220 -8.03 0.15 -5.03
CA ASP A 220 -8.36 1.57 -4.88
C ASP A 220 -8.97 1.86 -3.50
N TYR A 221 -9.82 0.96 -2.99
CA TYR A 221 -10.36 1.07 -1.63
C TYR A 221 -9.26 1.03 -0.57
N ALA A 222 -8.31 0.10 -0.69
CA ALA A 222 -7.18 0.00 0.25
C ALA A 222 -6.34 1.29 0.23
N VAL A 223 -6.05 1.83 -0.94
CA VAL A 223 -5.28 3.07 -1.11
C VAL A 223 -6.03 4.27 -0.53
N VAL A 224 -7.30 4.48 -0.91
CA VAL A 224 -8.11 5.62 -0.44
C VAL A 224 -8.28 5.58 1.07
N THR A 225 -8.53 4.41 1.67
CA THR A 225 -8.64 4.26 3.13
C THR A 225 -7.31 4.50 3.84
N SER A 226 -6.19 4.12 3.24
CA SER A 226 -4.84 4.43 3.77
C SER A 226 -4.58 5.94 3.79
N ILE A 227 -4.94 6.65 2.71
CA ILE A 227 -4.79 8.11 2.62
C ILE A 227 -5.72 8.81 3.62
N LEU A 228 -6.99 8.38 3.74
CA LEU A 228 -7.90 8.89 4.76
C LEU A 228 -7.33 8.74 6.17
N ALA A 229 -6.75 7.59 6.49
CA ALA A 229 -6.11 7.38 7.78
C ALA A 229 -4.96 8.37 8.04
N PHE A 230 -4.13 8.63 7.03
CA PHE A 230 -3.05 9.61 7.12
C PHE A 230 -3.57 11.03 7.35
N ILE A 231 -4.64 11.43 6.68
CA ILE A 231 -5.23 12.76 6.85
C ILE A 231 -5.87 12.90 8.23
N TYR A 232 -6.60 11.89 8.69
CA TYR A 232 -7.17 11.88 10.04
C TYR A 232 -6.08 11.93 11.12
N GLN A 233 -4.91 11.32 10.88
CA GLN A 233 -3.74 11.50 11.74
C GLN A 233 -3.29 12.96 11.77
N SER A 234 -3.15 13.58 10.61
CA SER A 234 -2.68 14.98 10.47
C SER A 234 -3.65 15.98 11.09
N THR A 235 -4.95 15.67 11.13
CA THR A 235 -6.00 16.49 11.75
C THR A 235 -6.30 16.13 13.21
N GLY A 236 -5.55 15.16 13.78
CA GLY A 236 -5.70 14.74 15.18
C GLY A 236 -6.93 13.88 15.49
N GLN A 237 -7.60 13.36 14.48
CA GLN A 237 -8.82 12.53 14.62
C GLN A 237 -8.47 11.04 14.78
N ARG A 238 -7.94 10.68 15.95
CA ARG A 238 -7.31 9.38 16.23
C ARG A 238 -8.23 8.16 16.01
N GLU A 239 -9.50 8.23 16.42
CA GLU A 239 -10.45 7.12 16.23
C GLU A 239 -10.76 6.88 14.76
N LYS A 240 -10.90 7.94 13.97
CA LYS A 240 -11.07 7.85 12.53
C LYS A 240 -9.82 7.32 11.84
N GLN A 241 -8.63 7.79 12.24
CA GLN A 241 -7.37 7.23 11.78
C GLN A 241 -7.34 5.72 11.97
N LYS A 242 -7.65 5.25 13.17
CA LYS A 242 -7.68 3.81 13.52
C LYS A 242 -8.67 3.03 12.65
N GLU A 243 -9.91 3.53 12.54
CA GLU A 243 -10.94 2.91 11.69
C GLU A 243 -10.45 2.69 10.26
N TYR A 244 -9.87 3.73 9.64
CA TYR A 244 -9.44 3.65 8.25
C TYR A 244 -8.16 2.84 8.06
N LEU A 245 -7.24 2.82 9.03
CA LEU A 245 -6.09 1.89 9.03
C LEU A 245 -6.55 0.42 9.05
N ILE A 246 -7.55 0.10 9.88
CA ILE A 246 -8.10 -1.27 9.95
C ILE A 246 -8.74 -1.65 8.61
N LYS A 247 -9.57 -0.78 8.03
CA LYS A 247 -10.21 -1.02 6.73
C LYS A 247 -9.20 -1.25 5.62
N SER A 248 -8.16 -0.42 5.56
CA SER A 248 -7.09 -0.56 4.59
C SER A 248 -6.31 -1.86 4.77
N ALA A 249 -5.94 -2.21 6.01
CA ALA A 249 -5.23 -3.45 6.31
C ALA A 249 -6.04 -4.71 5.93
N ILE A 250 -7.36 -4.71 6.20
CA ILE A 250 -8.26 -5.81 5.79
C ILE A 250 -8.27 -5.94 4.27
N ALA A 251 -8.42 -4.83 3.54
CA ALA A 251 -8.45 -4.84 2.08
C ALA A 251 -7.12 -5.32 1.48
N ASP A 252 -5.98 -4.85 2.00
CA ASP A 252 -4.66 -5.27 1.58
C ASP A 252 -4.43 -6.78 1.80
N ILE A 253 -4.79 -7.33 2.95
CA ILE A 253 -4.60 -8.76 3.24
C ILE A 253 -5.51 -9.61 2.34
N ARG A 254 -6.77 -9.25 2.15
CA ARG A 254 -7.69 -9.94 1.24
C ARG A 254 -7.22 -9.84 -0.21
N GLY A 255 -6.68 -8.69 -0.60
CA GLY A 255 -6.05 -8.44 -1.89
C GLY A 255 -4.65 -9.06 -2.03
N VAL A 256 -4.13 -9.75 -1.02
CA VAL A 256 -2.77 -10.35 -1.02
C VAL A 256 -1.69 -9.34 -1.39
N VAL A 257 -1.79 -8.14 -0.83
CA VAL A 257 -0.82 -7.07 -0.99
C VAL A 257 0.25 -7.18 0.08
N LYS A 258 1.48 -7.51 -0.32
CA LYS A 258 2.61 -7.76 0.60
C LYS A 258 3.47 -6.52 0.87
N GLU A 259 3.35 -5.49 0.05
CA GLU A 259 4.07 -4.22 0.23
C GLU A 259 3.22 -3.14 0.93
N ASN A 260 2.27 -3.57 1.78
CA ASN A 260 1.34 -2.69 2.48
C ASN A 260 2.00 -1.91 3.64
N ASN A 261 1.37 -0.80 4.03
CA ASN A 261 1.83 0.06 5.12
C ASN A 261 0.83 0.17 6.28
N SER A 262 -0.45 -0.08 6.01
CA SER A 262 -1.53 0.22 6.96
C SER A 262 -1.48 -0.66 8.20
N LEU A 263 -1.10 -1.94 8.05
CA LEU A 263 -0.97 -2.86 9.18
C LEU A 263 0.17 -2.45 10.13
N ARG A 264 1.30 -1.96 9.59
CA ARG A 264 2.43 -1.42 10.37
C ARG A 264 2.00 -0.17 11.14
N ALA A 265 1.39 0.79 10.45
CA ALA A 265 0.94 2.04 11.06
C ALA A 265 -0.10 1.79 12.15
N LEU A 266 -1.00 0.82 11.96
CA LEU A 266 -1.95 0.39 12.97
C LEU A 266 -1.26 -0.24 14.18
N ALA A 267 -0.23 -1.06 13.96
CA ALA A 267 0.54 -1.67 15.05
C ALA A 267 1.21 -0.61 15.93
N GLU A 268 1.78 0.44 15.32
CA GLU A 268 2.36 1.58 16.05
C GLU A 268 1.30 2.33 16.86
N LEU A 269 0.13 2.59 16.27
CA LEU A 269 -0.99 3.24 16.96
C LEU A 269 -1.48 2.42 18.16
N LEU A 270 -1.65 1.10 17.99
CA LEU A 270 -2.07 0.20 19.06
C LEU A 270 -1.02 0.07 20.17
N TYR A 271 0.27 0.13 19.83
CA TYR A 271 1.36 0.18 20.80
C TYR A 271 1.25 1.44 21.67
N GLU A 272 1.04 2.60 21.10
CA GLU A 272 0.84 3.85 21.84
C GLU A 272 -0.40 3.81 22.75
N GLU A 273 -1.41 3.03 22.40
CA GLU A 273 -2.63 2.83 23.20
C GLU A 273 -2.50 1.71 24.25
N GLY A 274 -1.35 1.05 24.33
CA GLY A 274 -1.12 -0.03 25.27
C GLY A 274 -1.73 -1.38 24.88
N GLN A 275 -2.22 -1.53 23.64
CA GLN A 275 -2.73 -2.80 23.10
C GLN A 275 -1.57 -3.66 22.58
N LEU A 276 -0.64 -4.02 23.47
CA LEU A 276 0.67 -4.56 23.13
C LEU A 276 0.62 -5.89 22.40
N GLN A 277 -0.32 -6.77 22.73
CA GLN A 277 -0.45 -8.08 22.08
C GLN A 277 -0.80 -7.95 20.58
N ARG A 278 -1.81 -7.13 20.24
CA ARG A 278 -2.16 -6.89 18.82
C ARG A 278 -1.05 -6.13 18.10
N ALA A 279 -0.46 -5.13 18.74
CA ALA A 279 0.66 -4.39 18.18
C ALA A 279 1.82 -5.31 17.77
N ASP A 280 2.20 -6.25 18.62
CA ASP A 280 3.25 -7.24 18.35
C ASP A 280 2.89 -8.16 17.17
N VAL A 281 1.69 -8.74 17.18
CA VAL A 281 1.21 -9.63 16.12
C VAL A 281 1.16 -8.91 14.77
N TYR A 282 0.61 -7.69 14.74
CA TYR A 282 0.45 -6.93 13.49
C TYR A 282 1.80 -6.43 12.96
N MET A 283 2.71 -6.01 13.83
CA MET A 283 4.05 -5.60 13.42
C MET A 283 4.86 -6.76 12.86
N LYS A 284 4.84 -7.93 13.50
CA LYS A 284 5.50 -9.15 13.01
C LYS A 284 4.95 -9.55 11.63
N ARG A 285 3.62 -9.54 11.48
CA ARG A 285 2.99 -9.85 10.20
C ARG A 285 3.38 -8.85 9.10
N SER A 286 3.39 -7.56 9.39
CA SER A 286 3.83 -6.54 8.43
C SER A 286 5.29 -6.73 8.01
N MET A 287 6.16 -7.10 8.95
CA MET A 287 7.57 -7.38 8.66
C MET A 287 7.75 -8.65 7.80
N GLU A 288 6.97 -9.70 8.08
CA GLU A 288 6.96 -10.93 7.27
C GLU A 288 6.54 -10.64 5.83
N ASP A 289 5.46 -9.89 5.63
CA ASP A 289 4.98 -9.51 4.29
C ASP A 289 6.00 -8.64 3.54
N ALA A 290 6.60 -7.66 4.21
CA ALA A 290 7.62 -6.80 3.63
C ALA A 290 8.90 -7.58 3.22
N ASN A 291 9.32 -8.53 4.05
CA ASN A 291 10.45 -9.42 3.75
C ASN A 291 10.12 -10.33 2.56
N PHE A 292 8.93 -10.93 2.54
CA PHE A 292 8.48 -11.80 1.46
C PHE A 292 8.45 -11.09 0.11
N TYR A 293 7.98 -9.85 0.08
CA TYR A 293 7.94 -9.04 -1.13
C TYR A 293 9.29 -8.42 -1.50
N ASN A 294 10.24 -8.32 -0.57
CA ASN A 294 11.46 -7.54 -0.68
C ASN A 294 11.21 -6.01 -0.72
N ALA A 295 10.22 -5.53 0.05
CA ALA A 295 9.88 -4.11 0.18
C ALA A 295 10.84 -3.42 1.15
N ARG A 296 11.99 -2.91 0.65
CA ARG A 296 13.07 -2.38 1.50
C ARG A 296 12.64 -1.24 2.42
N LEU A 297 11.85 -0.29 1.92
CA LEU A 297 11.32 0.80 2.74
C LEU A 297 10.50 0.27 3.92
N ARG A 298 9.56 -0.65 3.64
CA ARG A 298 8.69 -1.22 4.67
C ARG A 298 9.48 -2.05 5.68
N ASN A 299 10.50 -2.77 5.24
CA ASN A 299 11.44 -3.49 6.11
C ASN A 299 12.16 -2.53 7.06
N VAL A 300 12.70 -1.42 6.56
CA VAL A 300 13.37 -0.42 7.38
C VAL A 300 12.41 0.20 8.39
N GLN A 301 11.20 0.56 7.96
CA GLN A 301 10.19 1.14 8.84
C GLN A 301 9.76 0.17 9.95
N ALA A 302 9.47 -1.09 9.61
CA ALA A 302 9.07 -2.11 10.59
C ALA A 302 10.20 -2.50 11.53
N SER A 303 11.44 -2.61 11.04
CA SER A 303 12.61 -2.99 11.85
C SER A 303 12.95 -2.01 12.97
N ARG A 304 12.54 -0.75 12.86
CA ARG A 304 12.73 0.26 13.91
C ARG A 304 11.80 0.04 15.09
N MET A 305 10.55 -0.33 14.83
CA MET A 305 9.52 -0.43 15.85
C MET A 305 9.34 -1.85 16.40
N LEU A 306 9.62 -2.88 15.60
CA LEU A 306 9.44 -4.27 16.02
C LEU A 306 10.16 -4.61 17.33
N PRO A 307 11.45 -4.27 17.55
CA PRO A 307 12.13 -4.59 18.82
C PRO A 307 11.50 -3.87 20.01
N VAL A 308 11.03 -2.63 19.82
CA VAL A 308 10.40 -1.81 20.85
C VAL A 308 9.06 -2.43 21.27
N ILE A 309 8.23 -2.77 20.32
CA ILE A 309 6.90 -3.38 20.54
C ILE A 309 7.05 -4.77 21.16
N ASP A 310 7.93 -5.63 20.59
CA ASP A 310 8.16 -6.98 21.11
C ASP A 310 8.68 -6.94 22.56
N HIS A 311 9.65 -6.08 22.87
CA HIS A 311 10.15 -5.92 24.24
C HIS A 311 9.03 -5.52 25.21
N ALA A 312 8.22 -4.51 24.87
CA ALA A 312 7.12 -4.05 25.72
C ALA A 312 6.11 -5.18 25.97
N TYR A 313 5.76 -5.93 24.92
CA TYR A 313 4.85 -7.07 25.04
C TYR A 313 5.42 -8.20 25.93
N GLN A 314 6.71 -8.55 25.77
CA GLN A 314 7.34 -9.57 26.62
C GLN A 314 7.37 -9.17 28.09
N VAL A 315 7.66 -7.91 28.40
CA VAL A 315 7.63 -7.38 29.78
C VAL A 315 6.23 -7.48 30.38
N GLU A 316 5.18 -7.10 29.63
CA GLU A 316 3.79 -7.22 30.08
C GLU A 316 3.41 -8.68 30.33
N LYS A 317 3.76 -9.57 29.41
CA LYS A 317 3.49 -11.01 29.53
C LYS A 317 4.17 -11.62 30.77
N GLN A 318 5.43 -11.26 31.04
CA GLN A 318 6.14 -11.71 32.22
C GLN A 318 5.47 -11.23 33.53
N LYS A 319 5.05 -9.97 33.59
CA LYS A 319 4.32 -9.44 34.76
C LYS A 319 3.02 -10.20 34.98
N HIS A 320 2.23 -10.47 33.93
CA HIS A 320 1.00 -11.26 34.05
C HIS A 320 1.28 -12.69 34.56
N GLN A 321 2.32 -13.34 34.06
CA GLN A 321 2.71 -14.67 34.51
C GLN A 321 3.14 -14.68 36.00
N GLN A 322 3.89 -13.69 36.44
CA GLN A 322 4.29 -13.55 37.87
C GLN A 322 3.07 -13.36 38.76
N VAL A 323 2.12 -12.52 38.38
CA VAL A 323 0.87 -12.31 39.12
C VAL A 323 0.08 -13.61 39.24
N LEU A 324 -0.08 -14.36 38.13
CA LEU A 324 -0.77 -15.65 38.12
C LEU A 324 -0.07 -16.68 39.02
N GLN A 325 1.26 -16.71 39.02
CA GLN A 325 2.02 -17.61 39.91
C GLN A 325 1.79 -17.26 41.39
N ILE A 326 1.75 -15.98 41.75
CA ILE A 326 1.45 -15.55 43.12
C ILE A 326 0.05 -16.01 43.53
N PHE A 327 -0.95 -15.87 42.69
CA PHE A 327 -2.32 -16.33 42.98
C PHE A 327 -2.46 -17.85 43.09
N LEU A 328 -1.58 -18.63 42.46
CA LEU A 328 -1.59 -20.10 42.55
C LEU A 328 -0.89 -20.64 43.79
N VAL A 329 -0.09 -19.83 44.45
CA VAL A 329 0.70 -20.22 45.66
C VAL A 329 -0.01 -19.80 46.97
N VAL A 330 -0.99 -18.91 46.88
CA VAL A 330 -1.87 -18.50 47.99
C VAL A 330 -3.14 -19.35 48.02
#